data_fa85c0f3145b2cfcabbd8d37b17f8877
#
_entry.id   fa85c0f3145b2cfcabbd8d37b17f8877
#
_cell.length_a   1.000
_cell.length_b   1.000
_cell.length_c   1.000
_cell.angle_alpha   90.00
_cell.angle_beta   90.00
_cell.angle_gamma   90.00
#
_symmetry.space_group_name_H-M   'P 1'
#
loop_
_entity.id
_entity.type
_entity.pdbx_description
1 polymer ?
#
loop_
_entity_poly.entity_id
_entity_poly.type
_entity_poly.pdbx_seq_one_letter_code
_entity_poly.pdbx_strand_id
1 'polypeptide(L)'
;MIGQWSPNRVQLIEALRSGSYQQSIDQLRQKGVMAGDYDLKVVPLYCIGGMMCEVYRQHHPLVSGWEEFGSSYYRFWCWSGDDWLERSIIRVPETVLRWYGITRMYMGDLQEMNDDHITPFVEFADIIENGSF
;
A
#
# COMPACT_ATOMS: atom_id res chain seq x y z
N MET A 1 -7.38 -13.63 23.39
CA MET A 1 -8.00 -13.42 22.12
C MET A 1 -7.00 -13.45 21.00
N ILE A 2 -7.27 -14.23 20.06
CA ILE A 2 -6.37 -14.41 18.97
C ILE A 2 -6.74 -13.43 17.88
N GLY A 3 -5.75 -12.80 17.38
CA GLY A 3 -5.89 -12.10 16.17
C GLY A 3 -6.74 -10.86 16.31
N GLN A 4 -6.13 -9.79 16.54
CA GLN A 4 -6.77 -8.51 16.37
C GLN A 4 -7.01 -8.27 14.87
N TRP A 5 -7.69 -9.25 14.24
CA TRP A 5 -7.94 -9.17 12.80
C TRP A 5 -8.89 -8.03 12.53
N SER A 6 -8.35 -6.95 12.01
CA SER A 6 -9.16 -5.79 11.70
C SER A 6 -10.03 -6.06 10.47
N PRO A 7 -11.34 -5.76 10.52
CA PRO A 7 -12.19 -5.88 9.33
C PRO A 7 -11.72 -5.01 8.16
N ASN A 8 -10.91 -4.01 8.43
CA ASN A 8 -10.35 -3.17 7.38
C ASN A 8 -9.42 -3.94 6.43
N ARG A 9 -8.88 -5.07 6.87
CA ARG A 9 -8.05 -5.93 6.01
C ARG A 9 -8.83 -6.50 4.83
N VAL A 10 -10.15 -6.66 4.97
CA VAL A 10 -10.99 -7.14 3.87
C VAL A 10 -10.88 -6.21 2.67
N GLN A 11 -10.83 -4.92 2.90
CA GLN A 11 -10.71 -3.93 1.85
C GLN A 11 -9.40 -4.10 1.08
N LEU A 12 -8.31 -4.33 1.81
CA LEU A 12 -6.99 -4.55 1.20
C LEU A 12 -6.97 -5.88 0.43
N ILE A 13 -7.51 -6.94 1.01
CA ILE A 13 -7.56 -8.26 0.37
C ILE A 13 -8.32 -8.19 -0.96
N GLU A 14 -9.47 -7.53 -0.97
CA GLU A 14 -10.26 -7.34 -2.18
C GLU A 14 -9.49 -6.55 -3.24
N ALA A 15 -8.82 -5.48 -2.85
CA ALA A 15 -8.02 -4.68 -3.78
C ALA A 15 -6.87 -5.50 -4.38
N LEU A 16 -6.19 -6.28 -3.56
CA LEU A 16 -5.09 -7.12 -4.02
C LEU A 16 -5.54 -8.21 -4.99
N ARG A 17 -6.77 -8.70 -4.84
CA ARG A 17 -7.34 -9.73 -5.73
C ARG A 17 -8.00 -9.16 -6.96
N SER A 18 -8.23 -7.86 -7.01
CA SER A 18 -9.01 -7.24 -8.09
C SER A 18 -8.35 -7.29 -9.46
N GLY A 19 -7.02 -7.37 -9.50
CA GLY A 19 -6.28 -7.27 -10.75
C GLY A 19 -6.19 -5.86 -11.31
N SER A 20 -6.71 -4.87 -10.58
CA SER A 20 -6.78 -3.49 -11.06
C SER A 20 -5.52 -2.67 -10.79
N TYR A 21 -4.58 -3.21 -10.02
CA TYR A 21 -3.38 -2.50 -9.59
C TYR A 21 -2.12 -3.18 -10.08
N GLN A 22 -1.12 -2.38 -10.45
CA GLN A 22 0.17 -2.85 -10.93
C GLN A 22 1.19 -2.81 -9.79
N GLN A 23 2.03 -3.83 -9.73
CA GLN A 23 2.99 -4.00 -8.63
C GLN A 23 4.34 -3.40 -8.95
N SER A 24 4.98 -2.80 -7.94
CA SER A 24 6.36 -2.32 -8.00
C SER A 24 7.12 -2.76 -6.76
N ILE A 25 8.38 -2.33 -6.68
CA ILE A 25 9.24 -2.59 -5.53
C ILE A 25 9.76 -1.27 -4.95
N ASP A 26 10.22 -1.30 -3.72
CA ASP A 26 10.89 -0.23 -2.97
C ASP A 26 9.99 0.93 -2.56
N GLN A 27 9.58 1.80 -3.49
CA GLN A 27 8.77 2.95 -3.14
C GLN A 27 7.30 2.58 -3.05
N LEU A 28 6.55 3.29 -2.21
CA LEU A 28 5.12 3.03 -2.02
C LEU A 28 4.35 3.17 -3.32
N ARG A 29 4.62 4.22 -4.08
CA ARG A 29 3.97 4.44 -5.37
C ARG A 29 4.94 5.07 -6.35
N GLN A 30 5.05 4.48 -7.52
CA GLN A 30 5.91 4.94 -8.59
C GLN A 30 5.10 5.23 -9.85
N LYS A 31 5.70 6.00 -10.75
CA LYS A 31 5.17 6.21 -12.09
C LYS A 31 5.68 5.09 -12.98
N GLY A 32 4.76 4.31 -13.54
CA GLY A 32 5.07 3.33 -14.56
C GLY A 32 4.65 3.86 -15.92
N VAL A 33 5.21 3.29 -16.97
CA VAL A 33 4.86 3.64 -18.33
C VAL A 33 4.41 2.38 -19.07
N MET A 34 3.19 2.44 -19.62
CA MET A 34 2.67 1.35 -20.43
C MET A 34 2.45 1.83 -21.86
N ALA A 35 2.72 0.95 -22.81
CA ALA A 35 2.45 1.24 -24.22
C ALA A 35 0.94 1.23 -24.45
N GLY A 36 0.42 2.35 -24.96
CA GLY A 36 -0.93 2.43 -25.49
C GLY A 36 -0.90 2.20 -27.01
N ASP A 37 -2.08 2.24 -27.63
CA ASP A 37 -2.19 2.02 -29.08
C ASP A 37 -1.43 3.07 -29.89
N TYR A 38 -1.38 4.29 -29.41
CA TYR A 38 -0.74 5.42 -30.09
C TYR A 38 0.22 6.21 -29.20
N ASP A 39 0.11 6.06 -27.88
CA ASP A 39 0.85 6.85 -26.91
C ASP A 39 1.33 6.00 -25.73
N LEU A 40 2.35 6.51 -25.02
CA LEU A 40 2.76 5.95 -23.74
C LEU A 40 1.82 6.51 -22.65
N LYS A 41 1.31 5.63 -21.83
CA LYS A 41 0.46 6.02 -20.69
C LYS A 41 1.23 5.89 -19.40
N VAL A 42 1.12 6.92 -18.57
CA VAL A 42 1.65 6.86 -17.20
C VAL A 42 0.62 6.16 -16.32
N VAL A 43 1.04 5.10 -15.66
CA VAL A 43 0.19 4.34 -14.74
C VAL A 43 0.86 4.28 -13.38
N PRO A 44 0.09 4.27 -12.28
CA PRO A 44 0.68 4.12 -10.96
C PRO A 44 1.10 2.66 -10.71
N LEU A 45 2.25 2.50 -10.09
CA LEU A 45 2.74 1.20 -9.64
C LEU A 45 2.87 1.25 -8.12
N TYR A 46 2.43 0.18 -7.44
CA TYR A 46 2.41 0.12 -5.98
C TYR A 46 3.19 -1.08 -5.47
N CYS A 47 3.96 -0.91 -4.40
CA CYS A 47 4.42 -2.04 -3.60
C CYS A 47 3.29 -2.45 -2.65
N ILE A 48 3.48 -3.49 -1.86
CA ILE A 48 2.45 -3.92 -0.89
C ILE A 48 2.12 -2.81 0.10
N GLY A 49 3.12 -2.07 0.58
CA GLY A 49 2.90 -0.92 1.46
C GLY A 49 2.12 0.18 0.76
N GLY A 50 2.40 0.41 -0.51
CA GLY A 50 1.66 1.39 -1.32
C GLY A 50 0.21 1.02 -1.50
N MET A 51 -0.08 -0.26 -1.67
CA MET A 51 -1.46 -0.74 -1.73
C MET A 51 -2.20 -0.47 -0.41
N MET A 52 -1.53 -0.69 0.71
CA MET A 52 -2.11 -0.39 2.02
C MET A 52 -2.45 1.10 2.15
N CYS A 53 -1.54 1.97 1.70
CA CYS A 53 -1.77 3.40 1.71
C CYS A 53 -2.90 3.81 0.76
N GLU A 54 -2.96 3.23 -0.43
CA GLU A 54 -3.97 3.58 -1.43
C GLU A 54 -5.38 3.18 -0.96
N VAL A 55 -5.54 1.99 -0.40
CA VAL A 55 -6.83 1.56 0.14
C VAL A 55 -7.24 2.44 1.31
N TYR A 56 -6.29 2.78 2.19
CA TYR A 56 -6.54 3.73 3.28
C TYR A 56 -7.04 5.06 2.73
N ARG A 57 -6.38 5.59 1.71
CA ARG A 57 -6.76 6.86 1.09
C ARG A 57 -8.19 6.83 0.53
N GLN A 58 -8.58 5.73 -0.09
CA GLN A 58 -9.94 5.60 -0.63
C GLN A 58 -11.00 5.70 0.46
N HIS A 59 -10.68 5.27 1.67
CA HIS A 59 -11.58 5.35 2.81
C HIS A 59 -11.40 6.63 3.65
N HIS A 60 -10.34 7.40 3.39
CA HIS A 60 -10.01 8.61 4.15
C HIS A 60 -9.55 9.73 3.20
N PRO A 61 -10.36 10.08 2.17
CA PRO A 61 -9.89 10.98 1.10
C PRO A 61 -9.65 12.42 1.54
N LEU A 62 -10.24 12.83 2.67
CA LEU A 62 -10.08 14.21 3.15
C LEU A 62 -8.84 14.39 4.02
N VAL A 63 -8.27 13.31 4.52
CA VAL A 63 -7.15 13.35 5.48
C VAL A 63 -5.94 12.57 5.02
N SER A 64 -5.92 12.16 3.77
CA SER A 64 -4.79 11.43 3.20
C SER A 64 -4.74 11.60 1.69
N GLY A 65 -3.58 11.37 1.12
CA GLY A 65 -3.43 11.48 -0.33
C GLY A 65 -2.00 11.23 -0.79
N TRP A 66 -1.85 11.35 -2.09
CA TRP A 66 -0.56 11.24 -2.75
C TRP A 66 -0.16 12.60 -3.31
N GLU A 67 1.14 12.90 -3.22
CA GLU A 67 1.70 14.07 -3.89
C GLU A 67 2.91 13.62 -4.71
N GLU A 68 3.11 14.25 -5.85
CA GLU A 68 4.28 13.95 -6.66
C GLU A 68 5.54 14.37 -5.92
N PHE A 69 6.54 13.49 -5.94
CA PHE A 69 7.82 13.73 -5.30
C PHE A 69 8.92 13.29 -6.27
N GLY A 70 9.57 14.26 -6.88
CA GLY A 70 10.51 13.97 -7.94
C GLY A 70 9.79 13.60 -9.24
N SER A 71 10.51 13.01 -10.19
CA SER A 71 9.98 12.70 -11.52
C SER A 71 9.41 11.29 -11.64
N SER A 72 9.69 10.41 -10.68
CA SER A 72 9.42 8.98 -10.84
C SER A 72 8.54 8.37 -9.77
N TYR A 73 8.32 9.04 -8.66
CA TYR A 73 7.56 8.46 -7.56
C TYR A 73 6.75 9.51 -6.81
N TYR A 74 5.96 9.02 -5.85
CA TYR A 74 5.02 9.83 -5.07
C TYR A 74 5.35 9.70 -3.60
N ARG A 75 4.92 10.72 -2.84
CA ARG A 75 4.96 10.71 -1.39
C ARG A 75 3.55 10.59 -0.87
N PHE A 76 3.32 9.64 0.03
CA PHE A 76 2.05 9.50 0.72
C PHE A 76 2.03 10.40 1.94
N TRP A 77 0.89 11.01 2.21
CA TRP A 77 0.68 11.80 3.41
C TRP A 77 -0.63 11.41 4.06
N CYS A 78 -0.70 11.47 5.39
CA CYS A 78 -1.93 11.29 6.12
C CYS A 78 -1.85 12.05 7.45
N TRP A 79 -3.02 12.49 7.92
CA TRP A 79 -3.12 13.07 9.24
C TRP A 79 -3.30 11.96 10.26
N SER A 80 -2.50 11.99 11.33
CA SER A 80 -2.76 11.16 12.50
C SER A 80 -3.90 11.81 13.29
N GLY A 81 -4.55 11.04 14.14
CA GLY A 81 -5.62 11.57 14.99
C GLY A 81 -5.15 12.63 15.99
N ASP A 82 -3.84 12.86 16.09
CA ASP A 82 -3.23 13.78 17.07
C ASP A 82 -2.70 15.06 16.43
N ASP A 83 -3.29 15.48 15.34
CA ASP A 83 -3.00 16.75 14.67
C ASP A 83 -1.62 16.87 14.04
N TRP A 84 -0.97 15.78 13.74
CA TRP A 84 0.27 15.89 13.01
C TRP A 84 0.25 15.09 11.70
N LEU A 85 1.05 15.55 10.78
CA LEU A 85 1.09 15.03 9.42
C LEU A 85 2.22 14.03 9.27
N GLU A 86 1.87 12.83 8.85
CA GLU A 86 2.84 11.81 8.48
C GLU A 86 3.05 11.83 6.98
N ARG A 87 4.31 11.77 6.54
CA ARG A 87 4.67 11.71 5.12
C ARG A 87 5.68 10.61 4.90
N SER A 88 5.57 9.90 3.78
CA SER A 88 6.53 8.84 3.47
C SER A 88 6.57 8.51 1.98
N ILE A 89 7.76 8.11 1.53
CA ILE A 89 8.00 7.62 0.17
C ILE A 89 8.11 6.10 0.16
N ILE A 90 8.65 5.53 1.23
CA ILE A 90 9.00 4.10 1.30
C ILE A 90 8.24 3.39 2.41
N ARG A 91 8.03 4.06 3.53
CA ARG A 91 7.53 3.44 4.75
C ARG A 91 6.05 3.71 4.96
N VAL A 92 5.29 2.65 5.26
CA VAL A 92 3.87 2.81 5.59
C VAL A 92 3.74 3.56 6.92
N PRO A 93 2.98 4.67 6.96
CA PRO A 93 2.79 5.40 8.20
C PRO A 93 2.13 4.58 9.30
N GLU A 94 2.45 4.87 10.54
CA GLU A 94 1.90 4.16 11.69
C GLU A 94 0.38 4.25 11.73
N THR A 95 -0.18 5.39 11.37
CA THR A 95 -1.64 5.59 11.32
C THR A 95 -2.30 4.57 10.40
N VAL A 96 -1.70 4.30 9.24
CA VAL A 96 -2.20 3.31 8.28
C VAL A 96 -2.10 1.90 8.86
N LEU A 97 -0.96 1.56 9.47
CA LEU A 97 -0.77 0.25 10.07
C LEU A 97 -1.79 -0.03 11.18
N ARG A 98 -2.09 0.97 12.01
CA ARG A 98 -3.10 0.83 13.06
C ARG A 98 -4.48 0.57 12.50
N TRP A 99 -4.81 1.20 11.40
CA TRP A 99 -6.12 0.99 10.77
C TRP A 99 -6.32 -0.46 10.34
N TYR A 100 -5.26 -1.10 9.85
CA TYR A 100 -5.29 -2.52 9.48
C TYR A 100 -5.03 -3.45 10.67
N GLY A 101 -4.57 -2.94 11.78
CA GLY A 101 -4.15 -3.77 12.90
C GLY A 101 -2.89 -4.58 12.60
N ILE A 102 -1.99 -4.02 11.82
CA ILE A 102 -0.73 -4.67 11.41
C ILE A 102 0.42 -4.04 12.18
N THR A 103 1.29 -4.87 12.74
CA THR A 103 2.46 -4.40 13.45
C THR A 103 3.56 -3.97 12.48
N ARG A 104 4.45 -3.10 12.95
CA ARG A 104 5.61 -2.69 12.15
C ARG A 104 6.50 -3.87 11.77
N MET A 105 6.66 -4.84 12.66
CA MET A 105 7.46 -6.02 12.39
C MET A 105 6.85 -6.85 11.25
N TYR A 106 5.55 -7.10 11.30
CA TYR A 106 4.88 -7.84 10.25
C TYR A 106 4.92 -7.10 8.92
N MET A 107 4.78 -5.77 8.96
CA MET A 107 4.90 -4.95 7.75
C MET A 107 6.29 -5.09 7.13
N GLY A 108 7.33 -5.17 7.96
CA GLY A 108 8.69 -5.40 7.48
C GLY A 108 8.82 -6.71 6.70
N ASP A 109 8.19 -7.77 7.20
CA ASP A 109 8.20 -9.07 6.52
C ASP A 109 7.47 -9.01 5.17
N LEU A 110 6.31 -8.35 5.13
CA LEU A 110 5.58 -8.17 3.88
C LEU A 110 6.39 -7.36 2.86
N GLN A 111 7.05 -6.31 3.31
CA GLN A 111 7.85 -5.47 2.43
C GLN A 111 9.06 -6.23 1.86
N GLU A 112 9.71 -7.04 2.68
CA GLU A 112 10.81 -7.89 2.22
C GLU A 112 10.33 -8.88 1.17
N MET A 113 9.18 -9.51 1.37
CA MET A 113 8.59 -10.42 0.40
C MET A 113 8.27 -9.72 -0.91
N ASN A 114 7.82 -8.47 -0.84
CA ASN A 114 7.53 -7.68 -2.04
C ASN A 114 8.81 -7.34 -2.81
N ASP A 115 9.83 -6.89 -2.11
CA ASP A 115 11.03 -6.33 -2.75
C ASP A 115 12.03 -7.39 -3.16
N ASP A 116 12.24 -8.41 -2.31
CA ASP A 116 13.27 -9.42 -2.54
C ASP A 116 12.75 -10.67 -3.24
N HIS A 117 11.48 -11.02 -3.01
CA HIS A 117 10.89 -12.23 -3.55
C HIS A 117 9.85 -11.99 -4.63
N ILE A 118 9.49 -10.73 -4.86
CA ILE A 118 8.49 -10.31 -5.84
C ILE A 118 7.21 -11.14 -5.69
N THR A 119 6.70 -11.21 -4.47
CA THR A 119 5.46 -11.94 -4.17
C THR A 119 4.28 -11.23 -4.84
N PRO A 120 3.48 -11.91 -5.66
CA PRO A 120 2.35 -11.28 -6.34
C PRO A 120 1.27 -10.81 -5.37
N PHE A 121 0.50 -9.81 -5.77
CA PHE A 121 -0.59 -9.27 -4.95
C PHE A 121 -1.61 -10.33 -4.54
N VAL A 122 -1.96 -11.24 -5.44
CA VAL A 122 -2.92 -12.30 -5.12
C VAL A 122 -2.41 -13.22 -4.02
N GLU A 123 -1.11 -13.48 -4.00
CA GLU A 123 -0.48 -14.28 -2.96
C GLU A 123 -0.45 -13.52 -1.62
N PHE A 124 -0.18 -12.20 -1.65
CA PHE A 124 -0.29 -11.38 -0.46
C PHE A 124 -1.70 -11.40 0.12
N ALA A 125 -2.72 -11.39 -0.74
CA ALA A 125 -4.11 -11.47 -0.28
C ALA A 125 -4.33 -12.74 0.53
N ASP A 126 -3.83 -13.87 0.05
CA ASP A 126 -3.95 -15.15 0.75
C ASP A 126 -3.18 -15.15 2.08
N ILE A 127 -1.98 -14.59 2.08
CA ILE A 127 -1.15 -14.49 3.29
C ILE A 127 -1.85 -13.64 4.35
N ILE A 128 -2.37 -12.49 3.96
CA ILE A 128 -3.03 -11.58 4.89
C ILE A 128 -4.34 -12.18 5.40
N GLU A 129 -5.10 -12.84 4.54
CA GLU A 129 -6.36 -13.47 4.91
C GLU A 129 -6.16 -14.62 5.89
N ASN A 130 -5.13 -15.44 5.67
CA ASN A 130 -4.83 -16.61 6.49
C ASN A 130 -3.84 -16.31 7.60
N GLY A 131 -3.29 -15.13 7.62
CA GLY A 131 -2.23 -14.79 8.54
C GLY A 131 -2.69 -14.67 9.96
N SER A 132 -1.96 -15.33 10.82
CA SER A 132 -2.06 -15.14 12.26
C SER A 132 -0.79 -14.41 12.69
N PHE A 133 -0.92 -13.15 12.93
CA PHE A 133 0.20 -12.33 13.37
C PHE A 133 -0.21 -11.38 14.48
#